data_d16aed47c4dc8abebb4a423a5754e0d2
#
_entry.id   d16aed47c4dc8abebb4a423a5754e0d2
#
_cell.length_a   1.000
_cell.length_b   1.000
_cell.length_c   1.000
_cell.angle_alpha   90.00
_cell.angle_beta   90.00
_cell.angle_gamma   90.00
#
_symmetry.space_group_name_H-M   'P 1'
#
loop_
_entity.id
_entity.type
_entity.pdbx_description
1 polymer ?
#
loop_
_entity_poly.entity_id
_entity_poly.type
_entity_poly.pdbx_seq_one_letter_code
_entity_poly.pdbx_strand_id
1 'polypeptide(L)'
;MVEHIHTNTLKVPMHITTDSKLLNVMQWLSPAFPIGGFAYSHGLEWAINKGHVGNREELQKWISDLLEYGSLKNDAILIKLVLQGSDPREINELAMALCPASERLSETQLQGGAFCKIMRDVWSLEIDDLTLPIALALAAKNESIDQNLVLPAYLHSFCSNLISVATRLIPIGQTDGQKTLRELSPLILDCVRAVVKSNIDDLGSTCFLSDVSAMQHEYLQPRVFKT
;
A
#
# COMPACT_ATOMS: atom_id res chain seq x y z
N MET A 1 -48.70 7.03 -46.02
CA MET A 1 -47.24 7.12 -46.11
C MET A 1 -46.75 7.42 -44.70
N VAL A 2 -46.32 6.39 -43.97
CA VAL A 2 -45.87 6.50 -42.57
C VAL A 2 -44.36 6.27 -42.62
N GLU A 3 -43.58 7.34 -42.36
CA GLU A 3 -42.12 7.29 -42.28
C GLU A 3 -41.69 6.57 -40.98
N HIS A 4 -40.98 5.47 -41.14
CA HIS A 4 -40.28 4.80 -40.04
C HIS A 4 -39.02 5.59 -39.68
N ILE A 5 -39.01 6.22 -38.50
CA ILE A 5 -37.85 6.80 -37.89
C ILE A 5 -37.00 5.67 -37.33
N HIS A 6 -35.89 5.33 -37.99
CA HIS A 6 -34.87 4.46 -37.45
C HIS A 6 -34.10 5.20 -36.40
N THR A 7 -34.36 4.98 -35.11
CA THR A 7 -33.51 5.36 -34.01
C THR A 7 -32.30 4.46 -34.00
N ASN A 8 -31.21 4.97 -34.52
CA ASN A 8 -29.88 4.33 -34.47
C ASN A 8 -29.31 4.48 -33.05
N THR A 9 -29.66 3.56 -32.16
CA THR A 9 -29.08 3.49 -30.81
C THR A 9 -27.64 3.02 -30.96
N LEU A 10 -26.69 3.95 -30.91
CA LEU A 10 -25.25 3.65 -30.71
C LEU A 10 -25.11 2.84 -29.42
N LYS A 11 -25.05 1.51 -29.55
CA LYS A 11 -24.57 0.64 -28.48
C LYS A 11 -23.10 0.94 -28.28
N VAL A 12 -22.79 1.87 -27.37
CA VAL A 12 -21.48 1.93 -26.76
C VAL A 12 -21.31 0.60 -26.02
N PRO A 13 -20.34 -0.25 -26.36
CA PRO A 13 -20.09 -1.44 -25.59
C PRO A 13 -19.59 -0.98 -24.22
N MET A 14 -20.47 -1.00 -23.24
CA MET A 14 -20.10 -0.84 -21.85
C MET A 14 -19.36 -2.13 -21.46
N HIS A 15 -18.05 -2.18 -21.71
CA HIS A 15 -17.17 -3.14 -21.10
C HIS A 15 -17.09 -2.80 -19.60
N ILE A 16 -18.13 -3.12 -18.87
CA ILE A 16 -18.00 -3.40 -17.45
C ILE A 16 -17.42 -4.81 -17.43
N THR A 17 -16.12 -4.92 -17.63
CA THR A 17 -15.39 -6.07 -17.13
C THR A 17 -15.46 -5.97 -15.62
N THR A 18 -16.44 -6.63 -15.03
CA THR A 18 -16.35 -7.06 -13.64
C THR A 18 -15.25 -8.10 -13.65
N ASP A 19 -14.00 -7.60 -13.71
CA ASP A 19 -12.83 -8.42 -13.83
C ASP A 19 -12.63 -9.06 -12.45
N SER A 20 -12.59 -10.39 -12.41
CA SER A 20 -12.24 -11.14 -11.21
C SER A 20 -10.94 -10.62 -10.58
N LYS A 21 -10.06 -10.04 -11.39
CA LYS A 21 -8.81 -9.37 -10.98
C LYS A 21 -9.04 -8.17 -10.06
N LEU A 22 -10.03 -7.32 -10.38
CA LEU A 22 -10.41 -6.22 -9.49
C LEU A 22 -10.93 -6.75 -8.16
N LEU A 23 -11.77 -7.80 -8.18
CA LEU A 23 -12.31 -8.41 -6.97
C LEU A 23 -11.20 -9.02 -6.11
N ASN A 24 -10.21 -9.69 -6.71
CA ASN A 24 -9.05 -10.21 -6.01
C ASN A 24 -8.27 -9.07 -5.32
N VAL A 25 -7.95 -7.99 -6.02
CA VAL A 25 -7.22 -6.84 -5.46
C VAL A 25 -8.01 -6.19 -4.31
N MET A 26 -9.32 -6.00 -4.50
CA MET A 26 -10.19 -5.46 -3.44
C MET A 26 -10.23 -6.36 -2.21
N GLN A 27 -10.23 -7.68 -2.38
CA GLN A 27 -10.22 -8.66 -1.30
C GLN A 27 -8.87 -8.63 -0.56
N TRP A 28 -7.75 -8.72 -1.28
CA TRP A 28 -6.40 -8.79 -0.72
C TRP A 28 -6.00 -7.54 0.06
N LEU A 29 -6.45 -6.37 -0.41
CA LEU A 29 -6.14 -5.07 0.18
C LEU A 29 -7.26 -4.53 1.08
N SER A 30 -8.28 -5.34 1.33
CA SER A 30 -9.33 -5.03 2.30
C SER A 30 -8.77 -5.01 3.72
N PRO A 31 -9.19 -4.07 4.59
CA PRO A 31 -8.88 -4.13 6.02
C PRO A 31 -9.33 -5.42 6.72
N ALA A 32 -10.27 -6.16 6.12
CA ALA A 32 -10.74 -7.45 6.61
C ALA A 32 -9.83 -8.62 6.21
N PHE A 33 -8.88 -8.42 5.28
CA PHE A 33 -7.95 -9.48 4.90
C PHE A 33 -7.03 -9.81 6.09
N PRO A 34 -6.83 -11.10 6.44
CA PRO A 34 -6.29 -11.48 7.75
C PRO A 34 -4.76 -11.39 7.83
N ILE A 35 -4.18 -10.25 7.48
CA ILE A 35 -2.75 -9.94 7.65
C ILE A 35 -2.44 -9.11 8.91
N GLY A 36 -3.47 -8.64 9.60
CA GLY A 36 -3.32 -7.86 10.84
C GLY A 36 -2.80 -6.44 10.65
N GLY A 37 -2.90 -5.85 9.45
CA GLY A 37 -2.35 -4.54 9.09
C GLY A 37 -2.80 -3.40 10.01
N PHE A 38 -3.99 -3.49 10.60
CA PHE A 38 -4.54 -2.48 11.52
C PHE A 38 -3.76 -2.31 12.84
N ALA A 39 -2.87 -3.24 13.15
CA ALA A 39 -2.07 -3.23 14.38
C ALA A 39 -0.75 -2.45 14.25
N TYR A 40 -0.47 -1.87 13.10
CA TYR A 40 0.82 -1.29 12.77
C TYR A 40 0.68 0.19 12.39
N SER A 41 1.57 1.03 12.93
CA SER A 41 1.57 2.48 12.71
C SER A 41 2.71 2.99 11.83
N HIS A 42 3.69 2.16 11.51
CA HIS A 42 4.89 2.55 10.75
C HIS A 42 5.67 3.72 11.36
N GLY A 43 5.77 3.76 12.68
CA GLY A 43 6.41 4.85 13.43
C GLY A 43 5.53 6.09 13.60
N LEU A 44 4.34 6.16 12.99
CA LEU A 44 3.45 7.31 13.08
C LEU A 44 2.99 7.57 14.53
N GLU A 45 2.77 6.51 15.34
CA GLU A 45 2.41 6.65 16.75
C GLU A 45 3.47 7.42 17.53
N TRP A 46 4.76 7.12 17.32
CA TRP A 46 5.84 7.85 17.95
C TRP A 46 5.89 9.31 17.49
N ALA A 47 5.75 9.56 16.19
CA ALA A 47 5.73 10.91 15.63
C ALA A 47 4.58 11.75 16.22
N ILE A 48 3.41 11.15 16.39
CA ILE A 48 2.26 11.78 17.06
C ILE A 48 2.55 12.05 18.54
N ASN A 49 3.11 11.07 19.25
CA ASN A 49 3.46 11.22 20.68
C ASN A 49 4.47 12.34 20.91
N LYS A 50 5.38 12.58 19.96
CA LYS A 50 6.37 13.66 20.03
C LYS A 50 5.88 15.00 19.47
N GLY A 51 4.64 15.07 19.01
CA GLY A 51 4.03 16.31 18.50
C GLY A 51 4.48 16.69 17.07
N HIS A 52 5.07 15.76 16.33
CA HIS A 52 5.42 15.98 14.92
C HIS A 52 4.22 15.86 13.98
N VAL A 53 3.17 15.15 14.41
CA VAL A 53 1.90 15.00 13.70
C VAL A 53 0.77 15.14 14.70
N GLY A 54 0.06 16.27 14.69
CA GLY A 54 -1.00 16.58 15.65
C GLY A 54 -2.32 17.02 15.00
N ASN A 55 -2.33 17.21 13.68
CA ASN A 55 -3.49 17.67 12.94
C ASN A 55 -3.54 17.04 11.53
N ARG A 56 -4.61 17.37 10.80
CA ARG A 56 -4.88 16.81 9.47
C ARG A 56 -3.81 17.18 8.44
N GLU A 57 -3.37 18.44 8.43
CA GLU A 57 -2.40 18.98 7.49
C GLU A 57 -1.02 18.31 7.65
N GLU A 58 -0.59 18.13 8.90
CA GLU A 58 0.66 17.44 9.22
C GLU A 58 0.59 15.95 8.89
N LEU A 59 -0.56 15.29 9.12
CA LEU A 59 -0.79 13.92 8.68
C LEU A 59 -0.71 13.78 7.16
N GLN A 60 -1.37 14.69 6.43
CA GLN A 60 -1.35 14.68 4.97
C GLN A 60 0.08 14.85 4.45
N LYS A 61 0.83 15.81 5.02
CA LYS A 61 2.24 15.99 4.68
C LYS A 61 3.07 14.75 4.96
N TRP A 62 2.91 14.12 6.14
CA TRP A 62 3.61 12.89 6.51
C TRP A 62 3.41 11.78 5.46
N ILE A 63 2.16 11.54 5.07
CA ILE A 63 1.85 10.51 4.08
C ILE A 63 2.36 10.91 2.68
N SER A 64 2.30 12.19 2.33
CA SER A 64 2.85 12.69 1.05
C SER A 64 4.36 12.45 0.98
N ASP A 65 5.10 12.75 2.04
CA ASP A 65 6.55 12.53 2.11
C ASP A 65 6.89 11.03 1.92
N LEU A 66 6.11 10.12 2.52
CA LEU A 66 6.28 8.67 2.33
C LEU A 66 6.03 8.22 0.89
N LEU A 67 5.06 8.83 0.20
CA LEU A 67 4.72 8.53 -1.20
C LEU A 67 5.79 9.05 -2.17
N GLU A 68 6.41 10.18 -1.87
CA GLU A 68 7.35 10.83 -2.79
C GLU A 68 8.80 10.41 -2.54
N TYR A 69 9.16 10.21 -1.27
CA TYR A 69 10.57 10.10 -0.85
C TYR A 69 10.85 8.93 0.10
N GLY A 70 9.85 8.13 0.45
CA GLY A 70 9.96 7.17 1.52
C GLY A 70 9.58 5.74 1.16
N SER A 71 9.21 5.00 2.19
CA SER A 71 8.94 3.56 2.13
C SER A 71 7.83 3.18 1.16
N LEU A 72 6.78 4.00 1.01
CA LEU A 72 5.69 3.71 0.09
C LEU A 72 6.13 3.70 -1.38
N LYS A 73 7.00 4.65 -1.77
CA LYS A 73 7.61 4.66 -3.10
C LYS A 73 8.48 3.42 -3.29
N ASN A 74 9.30 3.06 -2.31
CA ASN A 74 10.16 1.88 -2.37
C ASN A 74 9.33 0.60 -2.55
N ASP A 75 8.30 0.40 -1.75
CA ASP A 75 7.40 -0.76 -1.86
C ASP A 75 6.80 -0.85 -3.27
N ALA A 76 6.34 0.27 -3.81
CA ALA A 76 5.77 0.31 -5.15
C ALA A 76 6.80 -0.03 -6.25
N ILE A 77 8.06 0.41 -6.11
CA ILE A 77 9.16 0.03 -7.02
C ILE A 77 9.43 -1.47 -6.93
N LEU A 78 9.51 -2.01 -5.71
CA LEU A 78 9.75 -3.45 -5.49
C LEU A 78 8.62 -4.32 -6.08
N ILE A 79 7.36 -3.94 -5.85
CA ILE A 79 6.19 -4.60 -6.46
C ILE A 79 6.33 -4.60 -7.99
N LYS A 80 6.61 -3.44 -8.59
CA LYS A 80 6.77 -3.30 -10.03
C LYS A 80 7.90 -4.18 -10.57
N LEU A 81 9.07 -4.25 -9.92
CA LEU A 81 10.20 -5.06 -10.35
C LEU A 81 9.83 -6.55 -10.44
N VAL A 82 9.12 -7.08 -9.45
CA VAL A 82 8.64 -8.47 -9.45
C VAL A 82 7.61 -8.70 -10.57
N LEU A 83 6.68 -7.78 -10.75
CA LEU A 83 5.68 -7.86 -11.84
C LEU A 83 6.34 -7.86 -13.22
N GLN A 84 7.45 -7.16 -13.38
CA GLN A 84 8.22 -7.08 -14.63
C GLN A 84 9.20 -8.25 -14.83
N GLY A 85 9.29 -9.18 -13.89
CA GLY A 85 10.03 -10.43 -14.06
C GLY A 85 11.33 -10.56 -13.27
N SER A 86 11.68 -9.59 -12.41
CA SER A 86 12.79 -9.75 -11.47
C SER A 86 12.56 -10.94 -10.54
N ASP A 87 13.65 -11.58 -10.08
CA ASP A 87 13.57 -12.71 -9.16
C ASP A 87 12.94 -12.27 -7.82
N PRO A 88 11.80 -12.85 -7.42
CA PRO A 88 11.14 -12.46 -6.17
C PRO A 88 12.00 -12.67 -4.92
N ARG A 89 12.93 -13.63 -4.91
CA ARG A 89 13.81 -13.88 -3.76
C ARG A 89 14.84 -12.78 -3.61
N GLU A 90 15.51 -12.38 -4.69
CA GLU A 90 16.47 -11.27 -4.69
C GLU A 90 15.79 -9.95 -4.28
N ILE A 91 14.61 -9.68 -4.85
CA ILE A 91 13.86 -8.45 -4.50
C ILE A 91 13.35 -8.49 -3.06
N ASN A 92 13.03 -9.66 -2.52
CA ASN A 92 12.65 -9.82 -1.11
C ASN A 92 13.81 -9.56 -0.14
N GLU A 93 15.02 -10.01 -0.45
CA GLU A 93 16.22 -9.67 0.32
C GLU A 93 16.45 -8.16 0.35
N LEU A 94 16.27 -7.51 -0.80
CA LEU A 94 16.38 -6.05 -0.90
C LEU A 94 15.27 -5.34 -0.10
N ALA A 95 14.03 -5.83 -0.16
CA ALA A 95 12.92 -5.32 0.64
C ALA A 95 13.22 -5.37 2.14
N MET A 96 13.81 -6.46 2.61
CA MET A 96 14.24 -6.62 4.00
C MET A 96 15.38 -5.65 4.37
N ALA A 97 16.37 -5.51 3.48
CA ALA A 97 17.53 -4.64 3.70
C ALA A 97 17.16 -3.14 3.74
N LEU A 98 16.07 -2.74 3.07
CA LEU A 98 15.56 -1.37 3.06
C LEU A 98 14.75 -1.00 4.32
N CYS A 99 14.44 -1.96 5.20
CA CYS A 99 13.69 -1.67 6.42
C CYS A 99 14.54 -0.85 7.40
N PRO A 100 14.10 0.36 7.82
CA PRO A 100 14.91 1.23 8.66
C PRO A 100 14.97 0.80 10.13
N ALA A 101 14.08 -0.10 10.57
CA ALA A 101 13.96 -0.52 11.96
C ALA A 101 13.59 -2.01 12.05
N SER A 102 13.93 -2.66 13.18
CA SER A 102 13.62 -4.09 13.41
C SER A 102 12.12 -4.34 13.46
N GLU A 103 11.34 -3.43 14.02
CA GLU A 103 9.88 -3.50 14.05
C GLU A 103 9.29 -3.43 12.64
N ARG A 104 9.81 -2.56 11.76
CA ARG A 104 9.39 -2.47 10.36
C ARG A 104 9.69 -3.74 9.57
N LEU A 105 10.88 -4.32 9.80
CA LEU A 105 11.25 -5.61 9.22
C LEU A 105 10.29 -6.71 9.70
N SER A 106 10.08 -6.81 11.00
CA SER A 106 9.15 -7.78 11.58
C SER A 106 7.71 -7.61 11.06
N GLU A 107 7.24 -6.38 10.92
CA GLU A 107 5.92 -6.07 10.40
C GLU A 107 5.74 -6.61 8.97
N THR A 108 6.63 -6.23 8.04
CA THR A 108 6.49 -6.63 6.63
C THR A 108 6.62 -8.14 6.45
N GLN A 109 7.44 -8.81 7.27
CA GLN A 109 7.57 -10.27 7.29
C GLN A 109 6.32 -10.95 7.84
N LEU A 110 5.77 -10.49 8.97
CA LEU A 110 4.58 -11.08 9.59
C LEU A 110 3.33 -10.89 8.72
N GLN A 111 3.13 -9.70 8.16
CA GLN A 111 2.03 -9.45 7.25
C GLN A 111 2.17 -10.25 5.95
N GLY A 112 3.38 -10.30 5.40
CA GLY A 112 3.68 -11.05 4.19
C GLY A 112 3.51 -12.55 4.38
N GLY A 113 4.02 -13.13 5.47
CA GLY A 113 3.84 -14.55 5.81
C GLY A 113 2.36 -14.92 5.99
N ALA A 114 1.58 -14.05 6.68
CA ALA A 114 0.13 -14.23 6.80
C ALA A 114 -0.56 -14.18 5.43
N PHE A 115 -0.16 -13.25 4.55
CA PHE A 115 -0.65 -13.16 3.19
C PHE A 115 -0.30 -14.42 2.39
N CYS A 116 0.96 -14.86 2.40
CA CYS A 116 1.42 -16.05 1.70
C CYS A 116 0.66 -17.30 2.16
N LYS A 117 0.40 -17.43 3.47
CA LYS A 117 -0.42 -18.52 4.00
C LYS A 117 -1.81 -18.56 3.35
N ILE A 118 -2.49 -17.43 3.27
CA ILE A 118 -3.82 -17.36 2.63
C ILE A 118 -3.73 -17.64 1.12
N MET A 119 -2.67 -17.19 0.46
CA MET A 119 -2.47 -17.49 -0.96
C MET A 119 -2.31 -18.98 -1.21
N ARG A 120 -1.59 -19.69 -0.35
CA ARG A 120 -1.48 -21.17 -0.39
C ARG A 120 -2.82 -21.85 -0.14
N ASP A 121 -3.52 -21.44 0.92
CA ASP A 121 -4.72 -22.10 1.40
C ASP A 121 -5.95 -21.89 0.49
N VAL A 122 -6.06 -20.73 -0.15
CA VAL A 122 -7.27 -20.30 -0.88
C VAL A 122 -7.06 -20.22 -2.39
N TRP A 123 -5.90 -19.72 -2.83
CA TRP A 123 -5.57 -19.58 -4.27
C TRP A 123 -4.70 -20.72 -4.79
N SER A 124 -4.31 -21.68 -3.94
CA SER A 124 -3.41 -22.79 -4.29
C SER A 124 -2.10 -22.33 -4.93
N LEU A 125 -1.65 -21.13 -4.57
CA LEU A 125 -0.40 -20.55 -5.05
C LEU A 125 0.77 -21.15 -4.28
N GLU A 126 1.69 -21.82 -4.97
CA GLU A 126 2.95 -22.27 -4.37
C GLU A 126 3.87 -21.07 -4.16
N ILE A 127 3.98 -20.60 -2.92
CA ILE A 127 4.74 -19.42 -2.53
C ILE A 127 5.39 -19.63 -1.16
N ASP A 128 6.68 -19.31 -1.05
CA ASP A 128 7.38 -19.22 0.23
C ASP A 128 6.91 -17.99 1.03
N ASP A 129 7.25 -17.90 2.31
CA ASP A 129 6.98 -16.70 3.09
C ASP A 129 7.88 -15.56 2.61
N LEU A 130 7.26 -14.45 2.22
CA LEU A 130 7.90 -13.25 1.67
C LEU A 130 7.41 -12.01 2.42
N THR A 131 8.09 -10.89 2.26
CA THR A 131 7.59 -9.58 2.72
C THR A 131 6.31 -9.21 1.98
N LEU A 132 5.44 -8.42 2.61
CA LEU A 132 4.11 -8.11 2.08
C LEU A 132 4.11 -7.57 0.64
N PRO A 133 4.95 -6.58 0.26
CA PRO A 133 4.96 -6.07 -1.11
C PRO A 133 5.33 -7.14 -2.14
N ILE A 134 6.28 -8.02 -1.80
CA ILE A 134 6.74 -9.07 -2.72
C ILE A 134 5.70 -10.20 -2.84
N ALA A 135 5.10 -10.59 -1.72
CA ALA A 135 4.02 -11.57 -1.71
C ALA A 135 2.82 -11.11 -2.55
N LEU A 136 2.41 -9.84 -2.40
CA LEU A 136 1.35 -9.23 -3.20
C LEU A 136 1.71 -9.21 -4.69
N ALA A 137 2.94 -8.80 -5.03
CA ALA A 137 3.40 -8.74 -6.41
C ALA A 137 3.37 -10.13 -7.07
N LEU A 138 3.82 -11.16 -6.36
CA LEU A 138 3.85 -12.53 -6.88
C LEU A 138 2.44 -13.09 -7.07
N ALA A 139 1.52 -12.83 -6.12
CA ALA A 139 0.11 -13.19 -6.25
C ALA A 139 -0.54 -12.47 -7.45
N ALA A 140 -0.28 -11.18 -7.61
CA ALA A 140 -0.79 -10.40 -8.75
C ALA A 140 -0.24 -10.90 -10.10
N LYS A 141 1.04 -11.26 -10.15
CA LYS A 141 1.66 -11.87 -11.34
C LYS A 141 1.02 -13.20 -11.70
N ASN A 142 0.77 -14.07 -10.70
CA ASN A 142 0.11 -15.36 -10.91
C ASN A 142 -1.31 -15.19 -11.48
N GLU A 143 -2.06 -14.25 -10.96
CA GLU A 143 -3.41 -13.92 -11.43
C GLU A 143 -3.42 -13.03 -12.69
N SER A 144 -2.25 -12.72 -13.27
CA SER A 144 -2.09 -11.83 -14.43
C SER A 144 -2.75 -10.45 -14.23
N ILE A 145 -2.64 -9.92 -13.02
CA ILE A 145 -3.18 -8.60 -12.67
C ILE A 145 -2.18 -7.52 -13.08
N ASP A 146 -2.68 -6.50 -13.78
CA ASP A 146 -1.85 -5.42 -14.31
C ASP A 146 -1.33 -4.49 -13.18
N GLN A 147 -0.08 -4.01 -13.33
CA GLN A 147 0.55 -3.09 -12.39
C GLN A 147 -0.26 -1.80 -12.19
N ASN A 148 -0.98 -1.32 -13.22
CA ASN A 148 -1.80 -0.12 -13.13
C ASN A 148 -3.05 -0.30 -12.23
N LEU A 149 -3.38 -1.54 -11.87
CA LEU A 149 -4.40 -1.85 -10.87
C LEU A 149 -3.79 -2.10 -9.49
N VAL A 150 -2.71 -2.88 -9.41
CA VAL A 150 -2.09 -3.28 -8.13
C VAL A 150 -1.43 -2.11 -7.41
N LEU A 151 -0.61 -1.32 -8.12
CA LEU A 151 0.19 -0.26 -7.50
C LEU A 151 -0.68 0.83 -6.84
N PRO A 152 -1.66 1.45 -7.53
CA PRO A 152 -2.49 2.45 -6.89
C PRO A 152 -3.34 1.87 -5.76
N ALA A 153 -3.81 0.63 -5.89
CA ALA A 153 -4.60 -0.03 -4.85
C ALA A 153 -3.77 -0.31 -3.59
N TYR A 154 -2.53 -0.78 -3.73
CA TYR A 154 -1.60 -0.98 -2.63
C TYR A 154 -1.31 0.33 -1.89
N LEU A 155 -0.89 1.37 -2.61
CA LEU A 155 -0.59 2.68 -2.03
C LEU A 155 -1.81 3.29 -1.33
N HIS A 156 -3.00 3.19 -1.94
CA HIS A 156 -4.25 3.66 -1.35
C HIS A 156 -4.58 2.91 -0.05
N SER A 157 -4.45 1.57 -0.04
CA SER A 157 -4.70 0.76 1.15
C SER A 157 -3.76 1.12 2.29
N PHE A 158 -2.47 1.34 1.99
CA PHE A 158 -1.48 1.74 2.97
C PHE A 158 -1.77 3.14 3.55
N CYS A 159 -2.06 4.13 2.69
CA CYS A 159 -2.48 5.47 3.13
C CYS A 159 -3.73 5.40 4.02
N SER A 160 -4.71 4.59 3.64
CA SER A 160 -5.93 4.37 4.42
C SER A 160 -5.64 3.80 5.81
N ASN A 161 -4.69 2.87 5.92
CA ASN A 161 -4.27 2.32 7.20
C ASN A 161 -3.63 3.39 8.09
N LEU A 162 -2.68 4.19 7.58
CA LEU A 162 -2.05 5.29 8.34
C LEU A 162 -3.08 6.34 8.79
N ILE A 163 -4.04 6.68 7.96
CA ILE A 163 -5.14 7.58 8.34
C ILE A 163 -5.99 6.96 9.45
N SER A 164 -6.28 5.66 9.36
CA SER A 164 -6.99 4.93 10.41
C SER A 164 -6.22 4.92 11.75
N VAL A 165 -4.89 4.82 11.72
CA VAL A 165 -4.03 4.99 12.90
C VAL A 165 -4.20 6.39 13.48
N ALA A 166 -4.06 7.43 12.65
CA ALA A 166 -4.14 8.81 13.08
C ALA A 166 -5.50 9.16 13.70
N THR A 167 -6.61 8.68 13.13
CA THR A 167 -7.96 8.92 13.69
C THR A 167 -8.17 8.33 15.09
N ARG A 168 -7.29 7.44 15.54
CA ARG A 168 -7.31 6.89 16.91
C ARG A 168 -6.42 7.66 17.89
N LEU A 169 -5.46 8.44 17.38
CA LEU A 169 -4.39 9.04 18.18
C LEU A 169 -4.45 10.57 18.24
N ILE A 170 -4.99 11.24 17.22
CA ILE A 170 -5.11 12.70 17.15
C ILE A 170 -6.58 13.11 16.97
N PRO A 171 -6.94 14.36 17.34
CA PRO A 171 -8.32 14.83 17.33
C PRO A 171 -8.84 15.17 15.91
N ILE A 172 -8.74 14.20 14.99
CA ILE A 172 -9.36 14.28 13.66
C ILE A 172 -10.49 13.26 13.57
N GLY A 173 -11.62 13.70 12.98
CA GLY A 173 -12.78 12.83 12.78
C GLY A 173 -12.65 11.91 11.57
N GLN A 174 -13.52 10.90 11.48
CA GLN A 174 -13.57 10.00 10.32
C GLN A 174 -13.79 10.77 9.00
N THR A 175 -14.60 11.84 9.04
CA THR A 175 -14.83 12.69 7.86
C THR A 175 -13.54 13.34 7.38
N ASP A 176 -12.70 13.83 8.28
CA ASP A 176 -11.43 14.47 7.92
C ASP A 176 -10.42 13.43 7.41
N GLY A 177 -10.43 12.22 7.99
CA GLY A 177 -9.68 11.10 7.46
C GLY A 177 -10.06 10.78 6.00
N GLN A 178 -11.35 10.71 5.70
CA GLN A 178 -11.82 10.46 4.32
C GLN A 178 -11.50 11.62 3.36
N LYS A 179 -11.55 12.87 3.81
CA LYS A 179 -11.09 14.03 3.02
C LYS A 179 -9.60 13.91 2.70
N THR A 180 -8.78 13.59 3.70
CA THR A 180 -7.33 13.41 3.53
C THR A 180 -7.03 12.33 2.50
N LEU A 181 -7.68 11.16 2.60
CA LEU A 181 -7.47 10.07 1.65
C LEU A 181 -7.86 10.47 0.22
N ARG A 182 -8.99 11.18 0.06
CA ARG A 182 -9.43 11.70 -1.23
C ARG A 182 -8.42 12.70 -1.82
N GLU A 183 -7.88 13.60 -1.00
CA GLU A 183 -6.90 14.61 -1.42
C GLU A 183 -5.54 14.02 -1.75
N LEU A 184 -5.17 12.86 -1.16
CA LEU A 184 -3.97 12.10 -1.51
C LEU A 184 -4.10 11.33 -2.84
N SER A 185 -5.32 11.09 -3.34
CA SER A 185 -5.52 10.27 -4.54
C SER A 185 -4.75 10.76 -5.79
N PRO A 186 -4.67 12.06 -6.11
CA PRO A 186 -3.84 12.54 -7.21
C PRO A 186 -2.36 12.22 -7.01
N LEU A 187 -1.83 12.39 -5.79
CA LEU A 187 -0.43 12.12 -5.45
C LEU A 187 -0.11 10.62 -5.54
N ILE A 188 -1.03 9.75 -5.12
CA ILE A 188 -0.90 8.30 -5.33
C ILE A 188 -0.72 7.97 -6.81
N LEU A 189 -1.53 8.58 -7.69
CA LEU A 189 -1.41 8.36 -9.13
C LEU A 189 -0.11 8.96 -9.71
N ASP A 190 0.36 10.10 -9.18
CA ASP A 190 1.65 10.68 -9.55
C ASP A 190 2.82 9.76 -9.14
N CYS A 191 2.77 9.23 -7.92
CA CYS A 191 3.73 8.23 -7.44
C CYS A 191 3.77 7.01 -8.37
N VAL A 192 2.62 6.45 -8.74
CA VAL A 192 2.54 5.33 -9.68
C VAL A 192 3.18 5.69 -11.03
N ARG A 193 2.90 6.88 -11.57
CA ARG A 193 3.50 7.35 -12.84
C ARG A 193 5.03 7.46 -12.75
N ALA A 194 5.56 7.89 -11.62
CA ALA A 194 7.00 7.94 -11.37
C ALA A 194 7.59 6.53 -11.25
N VAL A 195 6.96 5.67 -10.45
CA VAL A 195 7.39 4.27 -10.21
C VAL A 195 7.43 3.46 -11.50
N VAL A 196 6.48 3.62 -12.40
CA VAL A 196 6.48 2.91 -13.70
C VAL A 196 7.75 3.20 -14.51
N LYS A 197 8.34 4.39 -14.37
CA LYS A 197 9.56 4.83 -15.06
C LYS A 197 10.84 4.54 -14.28
N SER A 198 10.75 4.20 -13.00
CA SER A 198 11.90 3.98 -12.11
C SER A 198 12.56 2.63 -12.34
N ASN A 199 13.74 2.44 -11.77
CA ASN A 199 14.47 1.17 -11.73
C ASN A 199 15.00 0.89 -10.31
N ILE A 200 15.86 -0.11 -10.15
CA ILE A 200 16.42 -0.49 -8.84
C ILE A 200 17.29 0.61 -8.21
N ASP A 201 17.93 1.46 -9.02
CA ASP A 201 18.79 2.55 -8.55
C ASP A 201 17.99 3.71 -7.95
N ASP A 202 16.67 3.75 -8.19
CA ASP A 202 15.75 4.74 -7.62
C ASP A 202 15.22 4.37 -6.23
N LEU A 203 15.64 3.20 -5.70
CA LEU A 203 15.34 2.79 -4.34
C LEU A 203 16.14 3.62 -3.33
N GLY A 204 15.49 4.04 -2.28
CA GLY A 204 16.07 4.82 -1.20
C GLY A 204 15.02 5.61 -0.45
N SER A 205 15.40 6.15 0.70
CA SER A 205 14.54 7.01 1.52
C SER A 205 15.28 8.27 1.92
N THR A 206 14.60 9.41 1.85
CA THR A 206 15.03 10.66 2.49
C THR A 206 14.02 11.12 3.54
N CYS A 207 13.10 10.24 3.95
CA CYS A 207 12.12 10.47 5.01
C CYS A 207 12.73 10.23 6.40
N PHE A 208 13.84 10.90 6.72
CA PHE A 208 14.60 10.70 7.96
C PHE A 208 13.74 10.72 9.22
N LEU A 209 12.74 11.62 9.28
CA LEU A 209 11.86 11.68 10.45
C LEU A 209 11.02 10.41 10.59
N SER A 210 10.52 9.86 9.49
CA SER A 210 9.77 8.60 9.50
C SER A 210 10.66 7.42 9.91
N ASP A 211 11.88 7.35 9.36
CA ASP A 211 12.82 6.28 9.66
C ASP A 211 13.25 6.32 11.13
N VAL A 212 13.57 7.51 11.66
CA VAL A 212 13.88 7.72 13.07
C VAL A 212 12.66 7.40 13.95
N SER A 213 11.45 7.79 13.54
CA SER A 213 10.24 7.49 14.30
C SER A 213 10.00 5.99 14.42
N ALA A 214 10.24 5.23 13.35
CA ALA A 214 10.14 3.77 13.38
C ALA A 214 11.17 3.14 14.33
N MET A 215 12.44 3.64 14.33
CA MET A 215 13.48 3.17 15.26
C MET A 215 13.15 3.50 16.72
N GLN A 216 12.60 4.69 16.97
CA GLN A 216 12.29 5.16 18.32
C GLN A 216 10.99 4.56 18.86
N HIS A 217 10.12 4.07 18.00
CA HIS A 217 8.89 3.40 18.41
C HIS A 217 9.15 2.15 19.26
N GLU A 218 10.26 1.45 19.01
CA GLU A 218 10.69 0.28 19.79
C GLU A 218 10.78 0.58 21.32
N TYR A 219 11.05 1.83 21.68
CA TYR A 219 11.20 2.28 23.08
C TYR A 219 9.95 3.03 23.60
N LEU A 220 8.90 3.15 22.79
CA LEU A 220 7.69 3.88 23.19
C LEU A 220 6.88 3.09 24.22
N GLN A 221 6.56 3.73 25.37
CA GLN A 221 5.72 3.18 26.41
C GLN A 221 4.84 4.29 27.05
N PRO A 222 3.54 4.07 27.26
CA PRO A 222 2.75 2.97 26.68
C PRO A 222 2.60 3.14 25.15
N ARG A 223 2.29 2.05 24.45
CA ARG A 223 2.01 2.06 23.01
C ARG A 223 0.71 1.33 22.68
N VAL A 224 0.04 1.76 21.64
CA VAL A 224 -1.21 1.19 21.13
C VAL A 224 -0.94 0.23 19.97
N PHE A 225 0.06 0.54 19.15
CA PHE A 225 0.43 -0.22 17.95
C PHE A 225 1.69 -1.05 18.17
N LYS A 226 1.92 -2.00 17.25
CA LYS A 226 3.10 -2.88 17.29
C LYS A 226 4.35 -2.24 16.69
N THR A 227 4.14 -1.31 15.74
CA THR A 227 5.24 -0.53 15.09
C THR A 227 4.85 0.92 14.94
#